data_1285194b993a65ee32ae29a1ea3bad5d
#
_entry.id   1285194b993a65ee32ae29a1ea3bad5d
#
_cell.length_a   1.000
_cell.length_b   1.000
_cell.length_c   1.000
_cell.angle_alpha   90.00
_cell.angle_beta   90.00
_cell.angle_gamma   90.00
#
_symmetry.space_group_name_H-M   'P 1'
#
loop_
_entity.id
_entity.type
_entity.pdbx_description
1 polymer ?
#
loop_
_entity_poly.entity_id
_entity_poly.type
_entity_poly.pdbx_seq_one_letter_code
_entity_poly.pdbx_strand_id
1 'polypeptide(L)'
;MKFRTAILMALLLTGFINQYAWAGDTIADAKKRGVLIVGVRDDVPPFGFIDRGTGETVGIDADLAAAVAKRLDVKLRLKTVTAAGWIPELLDGTVDLVAATVGSTPDRARLVDFSQPYFSTTQRILARKGAVPTLKELSGKKVGVGPGSPAEREIKAQVPGAACYFFSDSRKALEALQKGEVDALSASGSNLYGCLSALPKGEFEIPESIKLSEDAFRLALRKGDPKFLELVNATLAELNSSGGTRAILDKWFQGKGNDRKLSAAVRSAQSTGVVTRVTSTVNRFLVLPINGYFRASADVSIFDPNGNLVGDGRVASIYEEETYIDAGEAAGGLVRPGFLVAMNAGPEEVKQVIADHKDVIEQIRADAKAEEERILRESGAEFKQAKKEREQYQEDVTKTKMMLDYQYSDQYYRYYGYPFR
;
A
#
# COMPACT_ATOMS: atom_id res chain seq x y z
N MET A 1 55.44 0.06 37.79
CA MET A 1 54.44 0.98 37.20
C MET A 1 53.84 0.53 35.86
N LYS A 2 54.51 -0.25 35.05
CA LYS A 2 54.02 -0.66 33.70
C LYS A 2 52.91 -1.73 33.72
N PHE A 3 52.77 -2.55 34.77
CA PHE A 3 51.73 -3.57 34.87
C PHE A 3 50.35 -3.05 35.32
N ARG A 4 50.30 -1.97 36.07
CA ARG A 4 49.03 -1.37 36.54
C ARG A 4 48.29 -0.59 35.45
N THR A 5 49.01 -0.04 34.48
CA THR A 5 48.43 0.70 33.34
C THR A 5 47.84 -0.23 32.30
N ALA A 6 48.38 -1.44 32.10
CA ALA A 6 47.84 -2.42 31.18
C ALA A 6 46.51 -3.03 31.65
N ILE A 7 46.31 -3.21 32.95
CA ILE A 7 45.06 -3.72 33.53
C ILE A 7 43.93 -2.68 33.47
N LEU A 8 44.25 -1.41 33.67
CA LEU A 8 43.25 -0.32 33.52
C LEU A 8 42.83 -0.11 32.06
N MET A 9 43.71 -0.33 31.10
CA MET A 9 43.42 -0.17 29.70
C MET A 9 42.61 -1.39 29.16
N ALA A 10 42.80 -2.60 29.71
CA ALA A 10 42.01 -3.79 29.41
C ALA A 10 40.58 -3.70 29.98
N LEU A 11 40.40 -3.05 31.15
CA LEU A 11 39.08 -2.83 31.74
C LEU A 11 38.28 -1.74 31.03
N LEU A 12 38.93 -0.78 30.37
CA LEU A 12 38.27 0.24 29.56
C LEU A 12 37.83 -0.32 28.17
N LEU A 13 38.52 -1.31 27.63
CA LEU A 13 38.15 -1.96 26.36
C LEU A 13 36.98 -2.96 26.50
N THR A 14 36.74 -3.53 27.67
CA THR A 14 35.61 -4.43 27.92
C THR A 14 34.30 -3.69 28.19
N GLY A 15 34.35 -2.41 28.51
CA GLY A 15 33.18 -1.54 28.74
C GLY A 15 32.46 -1.08 27.44
N PHE A 16 33.11 -1.20 26.28
CA PHE A 16 32.53 -0.71 25.00
C PHE A 16 31.87 -1.78 24.14
N ILE A 17 31.87 -3.06 24.52
CA ILE A 17 31.33 -4.16 23.70
C ILE A 17 29.88 -4.47 24.03
N ASN A 18 29.27 -3.84 25.04
CA ASN A 18 27.91 -4.19 25.48
C ASN A 18 26.82 -3.18 25.08
N GLN A 19 27.03 -2.32 24.09
CA GLN A 19 26.01 -1.33 23.68
C GLN A 19 25.21 -1.71 22.43
N TYR A 20 25.36 -2.92 21.87
CA TYR A 20 24.59 -3.34 20.68
C TYR A 20 23.76 -4.61 20.88
N ALA A 21 23.37 -4.94 22.09
CA ALA A 21 22.54 -6.11 22.36
C ALA A 21 21.18 -5.73 22.97
N TRP A 22 20.45 -4.82 22.33
CA TRP A 22 19.01 -4.74 22.51
C TRP A 22 18.33 -5.41 21.29
N ALA A 23 18.64 -6.66 21.08
CA ALA A 23 17.72 -7.56 20.40
C ALA A 23 16.60 -7.82 21.41
N GLY A 24 15.57 -6.97 21.43
CA GLY A 24 14.42 -7.18 22.29
C GLY A 24 13.75 -8.47 21.87
N ASP A 25 13.54 -9.38 22.80
CA ASP A 25 12.69 -10.57 22.58
C ASP A 25 11.23 -10.14 22.81
N THR A 26 10.63 -9.52 21.79
CA THR A 26 9.24 -9.03 21.85
C THR A 26 8.27 -10.17 22.21
N ILE A 27 8.56 -11.39 21.78
CA ILE A 27 7.74 -12.57 22.09
C ILE A 27 7.78 -12.85 23.60
N ALA A 28 8.99 -12.89 24.18
CA ALA A 28 9.15 -13.15 25.62
C ALA A 28 8.52 -12.03 26.46
N ASP A 29 8.72 -10.79 26.07
CA ASP A 29 8.16 -9.62 26.77
C ASP A 29 6.64 -9.60 26.71
N ALA A 30 6.03 -9.83 25.55
CA ALA A 30 4.58 -9.91 25.40
C ALA A 30 3.99 -11.08 26.20
N LYS A 31 4.63 -12.26 26.18
CA LYS A 31 4.22 -13.43 26.97
C LYS A 31 4.33 -13.19 28.47
N LYS A 32 5.42 -12.61 28.94
CA LYS A 32 5.61 -12.26 30.36
C LYS A 32 4.56 -11.27 30.84
N ARG A 33 4.23 -10.31 30.00
CA ARG A 33 3.19 -9.29 30.28
C ARG A 33 1.76 -9.82 30.08
N GLY A 34 1.60 -10.91 29.35
CA GLY A 34 0.30 -11.47 28.93
C GLY A 34 -0.47 -10.63 27.92
N VAL A 35 0.19 -9.65 27.29
CA VAL A 35 -0.44 -8.65 26.39
C VAL A 35 0.52 -8.29 25.28
N LEU A 36 0.04 -8.29 24.03
CA LEU A 36 0.68 -7.63 22.88
C LEU A 36 0.08 -6.24 22.70
N ILE A 37 0.91 -5.22 22.67
CA ILE A 37 0.50 -3.82 22.47
C ILE A 37 0.75 -3.46 21.01
N VAL A 38 -0.32 -3.16 20.27
CA VAL A 38 -0.22 -2.84 18.84
C VAL A 38 -0.67 -1.42 18.56
N GLY A 39 0.21 -0.66 17.92
CA GLY A 39 -0.10 0.68 17.42
C GLY A 39 -0.97 0.59 16.18
N VAL A 40 -2.13 1.25 16.20
CA VAL A 40 -3.10 1.31 15.10
C VAL A 40 -3.53 2.75 14.84
N ARG A 41 -3.98 3.05 13.62
CA ARG A 41 -4.65 4.32 13.31
C ARG A 41 -6.11 4.26 13.76
N ASP A 42 -6.68 5.42 14.05
CA ASP A 42 -8.11 5.57 14.39
C ASP A 42 -8.85 6.53 13.44
N ASP A 43 -8.18 6.94 12.37
CA ASP A 43 -8.61 7.97 11.42
C ASP A 43 -8.52 7.54 9.95
N VAL A 44 -8.31 6.24 9.68
CA VAL A 44 -8.09 5.68 8.33
C VAL A 44 -9.05 4.50 8.07
N PRO A 45 -10.37 4.74 7.91
CA PRO A 45 -11.29 3.67 7.53
C PRO A 45 -10.99 3.18 6.10
N PRO A 46 -11.13 1.86 5.81
CA PRO A 46 -11.56 0.79 6.70
C PRO A 46 -10.42 0.08 7.45
N PHE A 47 -9.19 0.61 7.43
CA PHE A 47 -8.01 -0.03 8.02
C PHE A 47 -7.97 0.10 9.54
N GLY A 48 -8.06 1.34 10.05
CA GLY A 48 -8.12 1.63 11.47
C GLY A 48 -8.99 2.87 11.72
N PHE A 49 -10.06 2.74 12.48
CA PHE A 49 -10.99 3.84 12.75
C PHE A 49 -11.82 3.56 14.03
N ILE A 50 -12.40 4.63 14.58
CA ILE A 50 -13.32 4.50 15.71
C ILE A 50 -14.68 4.04 15.20
N ASP A 51 -15.16 2.90 15.67
CA ASP A 51 -16.55 2.49 15.49
C ASP A 51 -17.48 3.39 16.31
N ARG A 52 -18.42 4.04 15.62
CA ARG A 52 -19.32 5.02 16.27
C ARG A 52 -20.32 4.41 17.25
N GLY A 53 -20.57 3.10 17.15
CA GLY A 53 -21.50 2.40 18.00
C GLY A 53 -20.87 1.93 19.30
N THR A 54 -19.60 1.48 19.26
CA THR A 54 -18.87 0.92 20.39
C THR A 54 -17.86 1.88 21.01
N GLY A 55 -17.39 2.88 20.23
CA GLY A 55 -16.28 3.76 20.61
C GLY A 55 -14.91 3.09 20.55
N GLU A 56 -14.82 1.87 20.06
CA GLU A 56 -13.58 1.10 19.97
C GLU A 56 -12.87 1.35 18.64
N THR A 57 -11.54 1.19 18.64
CA THR A 57 -10.75 1.18 17.42
C THR A 57 -10.89 -0.18 16.74
N VAL A 58 -11.37 -0.16 15.50
CA VAL A 58 -11.66 -1.35 14.69
C VAL A 58 -11.08 -1.17 13.28
N GLY A 59 -11.07 -2.24 12.49
CA GLY A 59 -10.64 -2.20 11.09
C GLY A 59 -9.74 -3.37 10.72
N ILE A 60 -9.25 -3.36 9.49
CA ILE A 60 -8.37 -4.40 8.94
C ILE A 60 -7.11 -4.55 9.79
N ASP A 61 -6.49 -3.44 10.17
CA ASP A 61 -5.25 -3.42 10.95
C ASP A 61 -5.46 -3.98 12.36
N ALA A 62 -6.61 -3.69 12.97
CA ALA A 62 -7.01 -4.23 14.27
C ALA A 62 -7.24 -5.76 14.21
N ASP A 63 -7.89 -6.26 13.14
CA ASP A 63 -8.11 -7.69 12.96
C ASP A 63 -6.81 -8.45 12.70
N LEU A 64 -5.86 -7.86 11.93
CA LEU A 64 -4.52 -8.42 11.74
C LEU A 64 -3.73 -8.46 13.06
N ALA A 65 -3.80 -7.39 13.85
CA ALA A 65 -3.21 -7.34 15.19
C ALA A 65 -3.76 -8.44 16.10
N ALA A 66 -5.08 -8.68 16.04
CA ALA A 66 -5.74 -9.74 16.80
C ALA A 66 -5.25 -11.14 16.39
N ALA A 67 -4.99 -11.36 15.10
CA ALA A 67 -4.43 -12.63 14.63
C ALA A 67 -3.00 -12.87 15.15
N VAL A 68 -2.15 -11.83 15.19
CA VAL A 68 -0.81 -11.93 15.75
C VAL A 68 -0.86 -12.19 17.27
N ALA A 69 -1.71 -11.49 18.01
CA ALA A 69 -1.86 -11.70 19.44
C ALA A 69 -2.38 -13.12 19.77
N LYS A 70 -3.34 -13.62 18.97
CA LYS A 70 -3.86 -14.99 19.07
C LYS A 70 -2.76 -16.03 18.84
N ARG A 71 -1.88 -15.82 17.85
CA ARG A 71 -0.77 -16.73 17.59
C ARG A 71 0.26 -16.75 18.71
N LEU A 72 0.45 -15.64 19.41
CA LEU A 72 1.30 -15.52 20.61
C LEU A 72 0.64 -16.12 21.86
N ASP A 73 -0.65 -16.38 21.82
CA ASP A 73 -1.47 -16.78 22.99
C ASP A 73 -1.43 -15.72 24.11
N VAL A 74 -1.63 -14.46 23.75
CA VAL A 74 -1.69 -13.32 24.66
C VAL A 74 -2.90 -12.42 24.34
N LYS A 75 -3.27 -11.57 25.28
CA LYS A 75 -4.32 -10.54 25.04
C LYS A 75 -3.81 -9.48 24.07
N LEU A 76 -4.70 -8.91 23.27
CA LEU A 76 -4.43 -7.75 22.44
C LEU A 76 -4.78 -6.46 23.22
N ARG A 77 -3.91 -5.47 23.14
CA ARG A 77 -4.20 -4.08 23.48
C ARG A 77 -3.87 -3.17 22.31
N LEU A 78 -4.87 -2.52 21.74
CA LEU A 78 -4.68 -1.51 20.71
C LEU A 78 -4.30 -0.18 21.37
N LYS A 79 -3.39 0.54 20.73
CA LYS A 79 -2.99 1.90 21.08
C LYS A 79 -3.04 2.76 19.83
N THR A 80 -3.78 3.87 19.87
CA THR A 80 -3.78 4.82 18.75
C THR A 80 -2.40 5.44 18.57
N VAL A 81 -1.93 5.42 17.32
CA VAL A 81 -0.70 6.08 16.88
C VAL A 81 -1.00 7.04 15.73
N THR A 82 -0.19 8.07 15.60
CA THR A 82 -0.27 9.01 14.49
C THR A 82 0.73 8.67 13.38
N ALA A 83 0.57 9.28 12.20
CA ALA A 83 1.52 9.10 11.10
C ALA A 83 2.95 9.56 11.45
N ALA A 84 3.11 10.51 12.37
CA ALA A 84 4.42 10.96 12.84
C ALA A 84 4.92 10.20 14.08
N GLY A 85 3.99 9.68 14.90
CA GLY A 85 4.30 9.12 16.24
C GLY A 85 4.66 7.63 16.24
N TRP A 86 4.24 6.86 15.25
CA TRP A 86 4.35 5.40 15.29
C TRP A 86 5.80 4.88 15.35
N ILE A 87 6.78 5.55 14.68
CA ILE A 87 8.19 5.14 14.75
C ILE A 87 8.76 5.37 16.15
N PRO A 88 8.73 6.59 16.73
CA PRO A 88 9.15 6.79 18.11
C PRO A 88 8.52 5.82 19.09
N GLU A 89 7.21 5.62 19.04
CA GLU A 89 6.47 4.74 19.94
C GLU A 89 6.82 3.25 19.78
N LEU A 90 7.24 2.84 18.58
CA LEU A 90 7.75 1.50 18.36
C LEU A 90 9.17 1.33 18.90
N LEU A 91 10.02 2.34 18.71
CA LEU A 91 11.42 2.29 19.11
C LEU A 91 11.59 2.37 20.64
N ASP A 92 10.77 3.15 21.33
CA ASP A 92 10.82 3.28 22.79
C ASP A 92 10.09 2.13 23.54
N GLY A 93 9.43 1.22 22.78
CA GLY A 93 8.70 0.08 23.35
C GLY A 93 7.31 0.40 23.90
N THR A 94 6.80 1.60 23.63
CA THR A 94 5.41 1.97 23.96
C THR A 94 4.40 1.09 23.22
N VAL A 95 4.76 0.63 22.03
CA VAL A 95 4.07 -0.42 21.27
C VAL A 95 5.07 -1.51 20.85
N ASP A 96 4.57 -2.73 20.70
CA ASP A 96 5.38 -3.89 20.30
C ASP A 96 5.40 -4.10 18.79
N LEU A 97 4.30 -3.73 18.13
CA LEU A 97 4.03 -3.90 16.72
C LEU A 97 3.23 -2.68 16.25
N VAL A 98 3.37 -2.32 14.99
CA VAL A 98 2.55 -1.29 14.35
C VAL A 98 1.80 -1.87 13.17
N ALA A 99 0.48 -1.75 13.19
CA ALA A 99 -0.46 -2.06 12.12
C ALA A 99 -1.24 -0.77 11.81
N ALA A 100 -0.73 0.04 10.89
CA ALA A 100 -1.18 1.43 10.73
C ALA A 100 -1.06 1.93 9.28
N THR A 101 -1.45 1.08 8.31
CA THR A 101 -1.31 1.38 6.87
C THR A 101 0.11 1.85 6.49
N VAL A 102 1.13 1.20 7.04
CA VAL A 102 2.51 1.67 6.89
C VAL A 102 3.10 1.21 5.57
N GLY A 103 3.39 2.17 4.70
CA GLY A 103 4.24 1.97 3.53
C GLY A 103 5.73 1.96 3.90
N SER A 104 6.51 1.12 3.23
CA SER A 104 7.95 1.05 3.41
C SER A 104 8.66 2.11 2.58
N THR A 105 9.55 2.87 3.22
CA THR A 105 10.51 3.75 2.53
C THR A 105 11.93 3.38 2.93
N PRO A 106 12.96 3.71 2.14
CA PRO A 106 14.35 3.45 2.52
C PRO A 106 14.73 4.01 3.90
N ASP A 107 14.23 5.20 4.24
CA ASP A 107 14.52 5.84 5.52
C ASP A 107 13.85 5.11 6.69
N ARG A 108 12.58 4.73 6.54
CA ARG A 108 11.87 3.92 7.54
C ARG A 108 12.53 2.55 7.73
N ALA A 109 12.98 1.90 6.62
CA ALA A 109 13.65 0.60 6.66
C ALA A 109 15.03 0.64 7.34
N ARG A 110 15.64 1.82 7.49
CA ARG A 110 16.85 1.96 8.32
C ARG A 110 16.55 1.89 9.81
N LEU A 111 15.35 2.28 10.22
CA LEU A 111 14.94 2.42 11.63
C LEU A 111 14.19 1.18 12.15
N VAL A 112 13.36 0.57 11.32
CA VAL A 112 12.47 -0.52 11.70
C VAL A 112 12.52 -1.66 10.69
N ASP A 113 12.06 -2.85 11.07
CA ASP A 113 11.83 -3.97 10.18
C ASP A 113 10.36 -4.01 9.74
N PHE A 114 10.12 -4.56 8.54
CA PHE A 114 8.79 -4.67 7.96
C PHE A 114 8.44 -6.13 7.67
N SER A 115 7.21 -6.49 7.92
CA SER A 115 6.65 -7.77 7.49
C SER A 115 6.54 -7.88 5.97
N GLN A 116 6.16 -9.06 5.48
CA GLN A 116 5.57 -9.18 4.14
C GLN A 116 4.33 -8.29 4.02
N PRO A 117 4.00 -7.83 2.79
CA PRO A 117 2.83 -7.00 2.58
C PRO A 117 1.54 -7.74 2.90
N TYR A 118 0.58 -7.04 3.54
CA TYR A 118 -0.77 -7.55 3.76
C TYR A 118 -1.80 -6.89 2.84
N PHE A 119 -1.45 -5.75 2.22
CA PHE A 119 -2.31 -5.03 1.29
C PHE A 119 -1.47 -4.25 0.28
N SER A 120 -1.88 -4.25 -1.00
CA SER A 120 -1.25 -3.44 -2.05
C SER A 120 -2.13 -2.24 -2.39
N THR A 121 -1.49 -1.11 -2.68
CA THR A 121 -2.15 0.15 -3.00
C THR A 121 -1.30 0.96 -3.98
N THR A 122 -1.84 2.06 -4.49
CA THR A 122 -1.13 3.02 -5.35
C THR A 122 -1.17 4.38 -4.67
N GLN A 123 -0.09 5.14 -4.70
CA GLN A 123 -0.10 6.53 -4.24
C GLN A 123 -0.88 7.40 -5.24
N ARG A 124 -1.83 8.16 -4.74
CA ARG A 124 -2.81 8.94 -5.53
C ARG A 124 -2.93 10.37 -5.01
N ILE A 125 -3.75 11.15 -5.71
CA ILE A 125 -4.09 12.54 -5.35
C ILE A 125 -5.60 12.64 -5.12
N LEU A 126 -6.01 13.37 -4.09
CA LEU A 126 -7.38 13.81 -3.84
C LEU A 126 -7.41 15.33 -3.90
N ALA A 127 -8.24 15.89 -4.74
CA ALA A 127 -8.36 17.35 -4.92
C ALA A 127 -9.80 17.76 -5.22
N ARG A 128 -10.08 19.06 -5.28
CA ARG A 128 -11.36 19.55 -5.84
C ARG A 128 -11.50 19.13 -7.29
N LYS A 129 -12.71 18.77 -7.69
CA LYS A 129 -13.02 18.30 -9.04
C LYS A 129 -12.50 19.27 -10.10
N GLY A 130 -11.73 18.76 -11.05
CA GLY A 130 -11.13 19.53 -12.14
C GLY A 130 -9.95 20.43 -11.74
N ALA A 131 -9.55 20.46 -10.46
CA ALA A 131 -8.46 21.33 -10.01
C ALA A 131 -7.06 20.80 -10.33
N VAL A 132 -6.92 19.47 -10.49
CA VAL A 132 -5.65 18.78 -10.76
C VAL A 132 -5.87 17.72 -11.83
N PRO A 133 -6.08 18.09 -13.09
CA PRO A 133 -6.31 17.13 -14.18
C PRO A 133 -5.05 16.32 -14.54
N THR A 134 -3.88 16.88 -14.32
CA THR A 134 -2.59 16.17 -14.48
C THR A 134 -1.66 16.46 -13.29
N LEU A 135 -0.61 15.67 -13.16
CA LEU A 135 0.36 15.82 -12.08
C LEU A 135 1.11 17.17 -12.13
N LYS A 136 1.25 17.75 -13.33
CA LYS A 136 1.95 19.03 -13.54
C LYS A 136 1.25 20.21 -12.85
N GLU A 137 -0.07 20.19 -12.75
CA GLU A 137 -0.84 21.25 -12.08
C GLU A 137 -0.63 21.31 -10.56
N LEU A 138 0.05 20.32 -9.98
CA LEU A 138 0.48 20.41 -8.58
C LEU A 138 1.68 21.35 -8.39
N SER A 139 2.38 21.74 -9.44
CA SER A 139 3.49 22.70 -9.32
C SER A 139 2.98 24.05 -8.78
N GLY A 140 3.63 24.57 -7.75
CA GLY A 140 3.21 25.77 -7.03
C GLY A 140 2.04 25.57 -6.06
N LYS A 141 1.44 24.37 -6.00
CA LYS A 141 0.31 24.07 -5.12
C LYS A 141 0.77 23.51 -3.77
N LYS A 142 -0.11 23.63 -2.79
CA LYS A 142 0.05 23.09 -1.44
C LYS A 142 -0.51 21.68 -1.41
N VAL A 143 0.34 20.69 -1.15
CA VAL A 143 -0.05 19.28 -1.11
C VAL A 143 0.08 18.74 0.31
N GLY A 144 -1.02 18.32 0.90
CA GLY A 144 -1.04 17.65 2.20
C GLY A 144 -0.53 16.22 2.09
N VAL A 145 0.43 15.85 2.91
CA VAL A 145 1.06 14.51 2.96
C VAL A 145 1.32 14.09 4.41
N GLY A 146 1.44 12.79 4.63
CA GLY A 146 1.95 12.26 5.90
C GLY A 146 3.48 12.41 5.97
N PRO A 147 4.06 12.82 7.10
CA PRO A 147 5.51 12.98 7.24
C PRO A 147 6.25 11.65 7.03
N GLY A 148 7.35 11.67 6.28
CA GLY A 148 8.17 10.50 5.93
C GLY A 148 7.43 9.43 5.11
N SER A 149 6.26 9.74 4.57
CA SER A 149 5.43 8.77 3.83
C SER A 149 5.93 8.54 2.40
N PRO A 150 5.55 7.41 1.76
CA PRO A 150 5.77 7.22 0.33
C PRO A 150 5.20 8.38 -0.50
N ALA A 151 4.02 8.90 -0.14
CA ALA A 151 3.39 10.02 -0.83
C ALA A 151 4.26 11.30 -0.81
N GLU A 152 4.83 11.65 0.33
CA GLU A 152 5.76 12.77 0.43
C GLU A 152 6.94 12.61 -0.51
N ARG A 153 7.55 11.42 -0.50
CA ARG A 153 8.69 11.11 -1.37
C ARG A 153 8.33 11.26 -2.84
N GLU A 154 7.19 10.71 -3.25
CA GLU A 154 6.74 10.77 -4.64
C GLU A 154 6.43 12.20 -5.09
N ILE A 155 5.75 13.00 -4.25
CA ILE A 155 5.49 14.40 -4.57
C ILE A 155 6.78 15.19 -4.73
N LYS A 156 7.73 15.03 -3.81
CA LYS A 156 9.03 15.70 -3.91
C LYS A 156 9.85 15.28 -5.13
N ALA A 157 9.77 14.01 -5.52
CA ALA A 157 10.51 13.48 -6.66
C ALA A 157 9.88 13.88 -8.01
N GLN A 158 8.54 13.79 -8.13
CA GLN A 158 7.84 13.97 -9.40
C GLN A 158 7.34 15.40 -9.63
N VAL A 159 7.12 16.17 -8.55
CA VAL A 159 6.64 17.55 -8.59
C VAL A 159 7.45 18.44 -7.63
N PRO A 160 8.72 18.70 -7.90
CA PRO A 160 9.60 19.45 -6.98
C PRO A 160 9.12 20.89 -6.72
N GLY A 161 8.25 21.43 -7.59
CA GLY A 161 7.61 22.75 -7.40
C GLY A 161 6.41 22.73 -6.45
N ALA A 162 5.93 21.57 -5.99
CA ALA A 162 4.82 21.49 -5.04
C ALA A 162 5.31 21.74 -3.60
N ALA A 163 4.51 22.42 -2.79
CA ALA A 163 4.80 22.65 -1.38
C ALA A 163 4.13 21.57 -0.53
N CYS A 164 4.91 20.70 0.12
CA CYS A 164 4.39 19.68 1.03
C CYS A 164 3.98 20.29 2.37
N TYR A 165 2.74 20.03 2.77
CA TYR A 165 2.17 20.36 4.09
C TYR A 165 1.94 19.07 4.87
N PHE A 166 2.41 19.00 6.11
CA PHE A 166 2.48 17.75 6.87
C PHE A 166 1.31 17.60 7.84
N PHE A 167 0.63 16.46 7.72
CA PHE A 167 -0.47 16.08 8.59
C PHE A 167 -0.20 14.70 9.19
N SER A 168 -0.21 14.61 10.51
CA SER A 168 -0.14 13.35 11.24
C SER A 168 -1.50 12.71 11.48
N ASP A 169 -2.59 13.44 11.19
CA ASP A 169 -3.99 13.03 11.34
C ASP A 169 -4.72 13.27 10.01
N SER A 170 -5.39 12.24 9.49
CA SER A 170 -6.09 12.28 8.19
C SER A 170 -7.33 13.16 8.24
N ARG A 171 -8.00 13.28 9.40
CA ARG A 171 -9.17 14.17 9.57
C ARG A 171 -8.76 15.63 9.43
N LYS A 172 -7.63 16.02 10.05
CA LYS A 172 -7.08 17.38 9.91
C LYS A 172 -6.64 17.69 8.48
N ALA A 173 -6.03 16.70 7.80
CA ALA A 173 -5.68 16.84 6.40
C ALA A 173 -6.95 17.08 5.54
N LEU A 174 -8.01 16.33 5.79
CA LEU A 174 -9.27 16.44 5.08
C LEU A 174 -9.95 17.79 5.34
N GLU A 175 -9.96 18.26 6.58
CA GLU A 175 -10.47 19.59 6.94
C GLU A 175 -9.68 20.71 6.23
N ALA A 176 -8.36 20.61 6.18
CA ALA A 176 -7.51 21.57 5.48
C ALA A 176 -7.81 21.61 3.98
N LEU A 177 -8.07 20.45 3.34
CA LEU A 177 -8.50 20.39 1.94
C LEU A 177 -9.87 21.04 1.74
N GLN A 178 -10.84 20.76 2.61
CA GLN A 178 -12.18 21.36 2.54
C GLN A 178 -12.14 22.88 2.67
N LYS A 179 -11.32 23.39 3.58
CA LYS A 179 -11.13 24.84 3.81
C LYS A 179 -10.29 25.53 2.74
N GLY A 180 -9.62 24.78 1.85
CA GLY A 180 -8.69 25.32 0.86
C GLY A 180 -7.34 25.77 1.45
N GLU A 181 -6.99 25.33 2.64
CA GLU A 181 -5.68 25.55 3.26
C GLU A 181 -4.57 24.78 2.51
N VAL A 182 -4.95 23.61 1.93
CA VAL A 182 -4.18 22.87 0.94
C VAL A 182 -5.01 22.67 -0.32
N ASP A 183 -4.34 22.55 -1.47
CA ASP A 183 -4.97 22.38 -2.78
C ASP A 183 -5.30 20.92 -3.09
N ALA A 184 -4.51 20.00 -2.53
CA ALA A 184 -4.65 18.57 -2.74
C ALA A 184 -4.12 17.79 -1.54
N LEU A 185 -4.54 16.52 -1.41
CA LEU A 185 -3.91 15.53 -0.52
C LEU A 185 -3.25 14.45 -1.38
N SER A 186 -2.08 13.96 -0.93
CA SER A 186 -1.45 12.78 -1.51
C SER A 186 -1.27 11.71 -0.45
N ALA A 187 -1.79 10.53 -0.73
CA ALA A 187 -1.69 9.35 0.12
C ALA A 187 -1.95 8.08 -0.71
N SER A 188 -1.97 6.91 -0.05
CA SER A 188 -2.44 5.69 -0.69
C SER A 188 -3.89 5.85 -1.17
N GLY A 189 -4.20 5.30 -2.33
CA GLY A 189 -5.54 5.36 -2.92
C GLY A 189 -6.59 4.85 -1.96
N SER A 190 -6.35 3.72 -1.31
CA SER A 190 -7.26 3.14 -0.31
C SER A 190 -7.61 4.11 0.83
N ASN A 191 -6.65 4.90 1.32
CA ASN A 191 -6.89 5.92 2.33
C ASN A 191 -7.67 7.12 1.76
N LEU A 192 -7.31 7.55 0.54
CA LEU A 192 -7.97 8.69 -0.11
C LEU A 192 -9.42 8.37 -0.51
N TYR A 193 -9.75 7.14 -0.91
CA TYR A 193 -11.14 6.74 -1.14
C TYR A 193 -11.96 6.77 0.15
N GLY A 194 -11.37 6.35 1.28
CA GLY A 194 -11.98 6.54 2.60
C GLY A 194 -12.25 8.02 2.92
N CYS A 195 -11.29 8.89 2.64
CA CYS A 195 -11.44 10.34 2.77
C CYS A 195 -12.53 10.90 1.84
N LEU A 196 -12.51 10.51 0.56
CA LEU A 196 -13.48 10.97 -0.44
C LEU A 196 -14.92 10.62 -0.04
N SER A 197 -15.14 9.45 0.56
CA SER A 197 -16.47 9.03 1.03
C SER A 197 -17.06 9.93 2.12
N ALA A 198 -16.21 10.67 2.85
CA ALA A 198 -16.60 11.59 3.91
C ALA A 198 -16.81 13.03 3.40
N LEU A 199 -16.51 13.29 2.12
CA LEU A 199 -16.63 14.61 1.48
C LEU A 199 -17.99 14.80 0.78
N PRO A 200 -18.42 16.04 0.53
CA PRO A 200 -19.60 16.33 -0.28
C PRO A 200 -19.47 15.69 -1.67
N LYS A 201 -20.50 14.95 -2.07
CA LYS A 201 -20.52 14.23 -3.36
C LYS A 201 -20.36 15.21 -4.53
N GLY A 202 -19.44 14.90 -5.41
CA GLY A 202 -19.24 15.62 -6.67
C GLY A 202 -18.38 16.89 -6.58
N GLU A 203 -17.94 17.29 -5.38
CA GLU A 203 -17.05 18.45 -5.20
C GLU A 203 -15.56 18.08 -5.26
N PHE A 204 -15.22 16.85 -4.92
CA PHE A 204 -13.86 16.35 -4.88
C PHE A 204 -13.74 15.07 -5.72
N GLU A 205 -12.52 14.77 -6.14
CA GLU A 205 -12.21 13.59 -6.93
C GLU A 205 -10.79 13.08 -6.66
N ILE A 206 -10.59 11.81 -6.99
CA ILE A 206 -9.27 11.20 -7.13
C ILE A 206 -9.07 11.00 -8.64
N PRO A 207 -8.29 11.86 -9.33
CA PRO A 207 -8.15 11.78 -10.78
C PRO A 207 -7.56 10.42 -11.20
N GLU A 208 -8.25 9.71 -12.07
CA GLU A 208 -7.86 8.40 -12.58
C GLU A 208 -6.50 8.43 -13.31
N SER A 209 -6.25 9.54 -14.03
CA SER A 209 -5.02 9.77 -14.80
C SER A 209 -3.76 9.87 -13.93
N ILE A 210 -3.90 10.15 -12.62
CA ILE A 210 -2.76 10.38 -11.73
C ILE A 210 -2.52 9.14 -10.85
N LYS A 211 -1.50 8.37 -11.19
CA LYS A 211 -0.95 7.26 -10.38
C LYS A 211 0.53 7.57 -10.15
N LEU A 212 0.94 7.75 -8.89
CA LEU A 212 2.32 8.15 -8.57
C LEU A 212 3.25 6.93 -8.51
N SER A 213 2.98 6.00 -7.60
CA SER A 213 3.76 4.76 -7.46
C SER A 213 2.90 3.68 -6.82
N GLU A 214 3.25 2.43 -7.09
CA GLU A 214 2.73 1.30 -6.32
C GLU A 214 3.34 1.29 -4.93
N ASP A 215 2.56 0.89 -3.95
CA ASP A 215 2.95 0.77 -2.55
C ASP A 215 2.29 -0.46 -1.91
N ALA A 216 2.78 -0.83 -0.74
CA ALA A 216 2.22 -1.96 0.00
C ALA A 216 2.23 -1.67 1.50
N PHE A 217 1.11 -1.95 2.16
CA PHE A 217 1.04 -1.87 3.60
C PHE A 217 1.66 -3.09 4.25
N ARG A 218 2.44 -2.84 5.29
CA ARG A 218 3.20 -3.82 6.05
C ARG A 218 3.04 -3.55 7.54
N LEU A 219 3.20 -4.59 8.33
CA LEU A 219 3.35 -4.43 9.77
C LEU A 219 4.80 -4.02 10.06
N ALA A 220 4.99 -3.05 10.96
CA ALA A 220 6.31 -2.57 11.33
C ALA A 220 6.70 -3.06 12.73
N LEU A 221 7.96 -3.47 12.88
CA LEU A 221 8.53 -4.07 14.08
C LEU A 221 9.84 -3.39 14.44
N ARG A 222 10.25 -3.47 15.71
CA ARG A 222 11.60 -3.08 16.10
C ARG A 222 12.64 -3.88 15.35
N LYS A 223 13.72 -3.22 14.96
CA LYS A 223 14.82 -3.83 14.23
C LYS A 223 15.58 -4.84 15.10
N GLY A 224 16.00 -5.94 14.49
CA GLY A 224 16.83 -6.92 15.17
C GLY A 224 16.06 -7.97 15.99
N ASP A 225 14.75 -8.12 15.77
CA ASP A 225 13.93 -9.20 16.35
C ASP A 225 13.45 -10.20 15.27
N PRO A 226 14.36 -11.02 14.72
CA PRO A 226 14.02 -11.91 13.61
C PRO A 226 12.98 -12.97 13.98
N LYS A 227 12.91 -13.41 15.25
CA LYS A 227 11.91 -14.38 15.70
C LYS A 227 10.50 -13.80 15.66
N PHE A 228 10.36 -12.55 16.10
CA PHE A 228 9.06 -11.88 16.05
C PHE A 228 8.65 -11.55 14.62
N LEU A 229 9.60 -11.13 13.77
CA LEU A 229 9.35 -10.92 12.34
C LEU A 229 8.90 -12.22 11.65
N GLU A 230 9.56 -13.34 11.93
CA GLU A 230 9.18 -14.65 11.41
C GLU A 230 7.77 -15.05 11.86
N LEU A 231 7.43 -14.87 13.15
CA LEU A 231 6.10 -15.15 13.69
C LEU A 231 5.03 -14.30 13.00
N VAL A 232 5.27 -13.00 12.82
CA VAL A 232 4.36 -12.09 12.14
C VAL A 232 4.16 -12.52 10.69
N ASN A 233 5.23 -12.81 9.96
CA ASN A 233 5.17 -13.26 8.56
C ASN A 233 4.46 -14.62 8.43
N ALA A 234 4.71 -15.55 9.34
CA ALA A 234 4.02 -16.84 9.38
C ALA A 234 2.53 -16.67 9.66
N THR A 235 2.14 -15.69 10.50
CA THR A 235 0.73 -15.36 10.76
C THR A 235 0.06 -14.83 9.49
N LEU A 236 0.71 -13.91 8.77
CA LEU A 236 0.18 -13.37 7.51
C LEU A 236 0.08 -14.46 6.43
N ALA A 237 1.06 -15.33 6.33
CA ALA A 237 1.05 -16.45 5.39
C ALA A 237 -0.08 -17.46 5.68
N GLU A 238 -0.33 -17.77 6.96
CA GLU A 238 -1.44 -18.63 7.38
C GLU A 238 -2.80 -17.97 7.08
N LEU A 239 -2.96 -16.69 7.40
CA LEU A 239 -4.17 -15.95 7.04
C LEU A 239 -4.41 -15.96 5.53
N ASN A 240 -3.35 -15.79 4.72
CA ASN A 240 -3.47 -15.83 3.26
C ASN A 240 -3.88 -17.23 2.77
N SER A 241 -3.21 -18.28 3.23
CA SER A 241 -3.48 -19.64 2.78
C SER A 241 -4.83 -20.18 3.24
N SER A 242 -5.29 -19.77 4.43
CA SER A 242 -6.60 -20.18 4.98
C SER A 242 -7.79 -19.34 4.49
N GLY A 243 -7.54 -18.28 3.70
CA GLY A 243 -8.55 -17.31 3.32
C GLY A 243 -8.92 -16.31 4.43
N GLY A 244 -8.19 -16.31 5.54
CA GLY A 244 -8.42 -15.39 6.67
C GLY A 244 -8.20 -13.93 6.30
N THR A 245 -7.13 -13.62 5.55
CA THR A 245 -6.92 -12.25 5.02
C THR A 245 -8.12 -11.80 4.20
N ARG A 246 -8.62 -12.66 3.36
CA ARG A 246 -9.82 -12.40 2.55
C ARG A 246 -11.04 -12.11 3.40
N ALA A 247 -11.27 -12.92 4.43
CA ALA A 247 -12.41 -12.73 5.33
C ALA A 247 -12.33 -11.39 6.08
N ILE A 248 -11.11 -10.97 6.48
CA ILE A 248 -10.88 -9.66 7.09
C ILE A 248 -11.18 -8.54 6.10
N LEU A 249 -10.66 -8.60 4.88
CA LEU A 249 -10.91 -7.59 3.85
C LEU A 249 -12.41 -7.49 3.52
N ASP A 250 -13.08 -8.61 3.30
CA ASP A 250 -14.51 -8.65 3.01
C ASP A 250 -15.37 -8.04 4.13
N LYS A 251 -14.99 -8.29 5.39
CA LYS A 251 -15.67 -7.72 6.55
C LYS A 251 -15.69 -6.19 6.51
N TRP A 252 -14.62 -5.56 6.03
CA TRP A 252 -14.42 -4.12 6.15
C TRP A 252 -14.65 -3.34 4.85
N PHE A 253 -14.38 -3.92 3.69
CA PHE A 253 -14.64 -3.27 2.39
C PHE A 253 -16.11 -3.41 1.95
N GLN A 254 -16.78 -4.50 2.33
CA GLN A 254 -18.21 -4.64 2.07
C GLN A 254 -18.99 -3.93 3.19
N GLY A 255 -19.18 -2.62 3.06
CA GLY A 255 -19.87 -1.79 4.03
C GLY A 255 -21.22 -2.32 4.46
N LYS A 256 -21.45 -2.40 5.78
CA LYS A 256 -22.74 -2.51 6.49
C LYS A 256 -23.90 -3.08 5.67
N GLY A 257 -23.89 -4.37 5.43
CA GLY A 257 -25.05 -5.12 4.96
C GLY A 257 -25.12 -6.43 5.71
N ASN A 258 -26.11 -6.54 6.59
CA ASN A 258 -26.56 -7.78 7.18
C ASN A 258 -26.91 -8.78 6.06
N ASP A 259 -25.93 -9.57 5.59
CA ASP A 259 -26.26 -10.67 4.70
C ASP A 259 -25.28 -11.83 4.76
N ARG A 260 -25.42 -12.64 5.82
CA ARG A 260 -24.88 -14.01 5.83
C ARG A 260 -25.39 -14.86 4.65
N LYS A 261 -26.51 -14.49 4.02
CA LYS A 261 -27.06 -15.14 2.81
C LYS A 261 -26.31 -14.70 1.54
N LEU A 262 -25.90 -13.43 1.44
CA LEU A 262 -25.13 -12.92 0.31
C LEU A 262 -23.74 -13.55 0.25
N SER A 263 -23.11 -13.81 1.41
CA SER A 263 -21.75 -14.39 1.46
C SER A 263 -21.67 -15.82 0.88
N ALA A 264 -22.72 -16.61 0.98
CA ALA A 264 -22.77 -17.95 0.41
C ALA A 264 -23.04 -17.94 -1.11
N ALA A 265 -23.93 -17.05 -1.56
CA ALA A 265 -24.20 -16.86 -2.99
C ALA A 265 -23.01 -16.25 -3.73
N VAL A 266 -22.31 -15.29 -3.11
CA VAL A 266 -21.09 -14.67 -3.66
C VAL A 266 -19.92 -15.66 -3.75
N ARG A 267 -19.82 -16.65 -2.84
CA ARG A 267 -18.75 -17.66 -2.90
C ARG A 267 -18.86 -18.63 -4.08
N SER A 268 -20.06 -18.87 -4.58
CA SER A 268 -20.32 -19.73 -5.74
C SER A 268 -20.58 -18.94 -7.02
N ALA A 269 -20.64 -17.62 -6.96
CA ALA A 269 -20.92 -16.82 -8.13
C ALA A 269 -19.79 -16.95 -9.15
N GLN A 270 -20.17 -17.26 -10.38
CA GLN A 270 -19.30 -17.20 -11.54
C GLN A 270 -19.03 -15.74 -11.89
N SER A 271 -17.80 -15.43 -12.23
CA SER A 271 -17.43 -14.08 -12.67
C SER A 271 -16.56 -14.19 -13.92
N THR A 272 -16.83 -13.33 -14.87
CA THR A 272 -16.06 -13.21 -16.10
C THR A 272 -15.73 -11.76 -16.37
N GLY A 273 -14.58 -11.52 -16.98
CA GLY A 273 -14.14 -10.20 -17.37
C GLY A 273 -13.19 -10.25 -18.55
N VAL A 274 -12.90 -9.10 -19.14
CA VAL A 274 -11.97 -8.97 -20.26
C VAL A 274 -10.72 -8.23 -19.81
N VAL A 275 -9.57 -8.70 -20.25
CA VAL A 275 -8.28 -8.02 -20.05
C VAL A 275 -8.28 -6.73 -20.87
N THR A 276 -8.14 -5.61 -20.21
CA THR A 276 -8.08 -4.28 -20.84
C THR A 276 -6.64 -3.80 -21.02
N ARG A 277 -5.75 -4.16 -20.09
CA ARG A 277 -4.35 -3.72 -20.12
C ARG A 277 -3.42 -4.74 -19.45
N VAL A 278 -2.25 -4.95 -20.05
CA VAL A 278 -1.15 -5.73 -19.46
C VAL A 278 -0.12 -4.77 -18.91
N THR A 279 0.29 -4.93 -17.64
CA THR A 279 1.31 -4.08 -17.04
C THR A 279 2.71 -4.64 -17.28
N SER A 280 3.71 -3.78 -17.41
CA SER A 280 5.07 -4.15 -17.84
C SER A 280 5.92 -4.83 -16.77
N THR A 281 5.48 -4.86 -15.52
CA THR A 281 6.40 -5.14 -14.40
C THR A 281 6.26 -6.51 -13.75
N VAL A 282 5.14 -7.21 -13.87
CA VAL A 282 4.96 -8.53 -13.21
C VAL A 282 3.76 -9.23 -13.83
N ASN A 283 3.83 -9.87 -14.93
CA ASN A 283 2.72 -10.72 -15.44
C ASN A 283 1.30 -10.34 -14.91
N ARG A 284 1.10 -9.06 -14.62
CA ARG A 284 -0.11 -8.48 -14.02
C ARG A 284 -0.90 -7.76 -15.08
N PHE A 285 -2.20 -7.93 -15.07
CA PHE A 285 -3.09 -7.29 -16.02
C PHE A 285 -4.38 -6.81 -15.34
N LEU A 286 -4.95 -5.80 -15.97
CA LEU A 286 -6.21 -5.20 -15.55
C LEU A 286 -7.36 -5.89 -16.28
N VAL A 287 -8.39 -6.25 -15.51
CA VAL A 287 -9.60 -6.87 -16.01
C VAL A 287 -10.80 -5.99 -15.72
N LEU A 288 -11.60 -5.70 -16.75
CA LEU A 288 -12.92 -5.10 -16.59
C LEU A 288 -13.95 -6.22 -16.43
N PRO A 289 -14.69 -6.29 -15.32
CA PRO A 289 -15.74 -7.28 -15.13
C PRO A 289 -16.87 -7.10 -16.18
N ILE A 290 -17.27 -8.19 -16.81
CA ILE A 290 -18.45 -8.24 -17.71
C ILE A 290 -19.64 -8.80 -16.95
N ASN A 291 -19.43 -9.85 -16.18
CA ASN A 291 -20.46 -10.54 -15.43
C ASN A 291 -19.91 -10.94 -14.05
N GLY A 292 -20.73 -10.72 -13.01
CA GLY A 292 -20.36 -11.05 -11.63
C GLY A 292 -19.28 -10.15 -11.05
N TYR A 293 -18.70 -10.60 -9.93
CA TYR A 293 -17.66 -9.87 -9.20
C TYR A 293 -16.48 -10.79 -8.92
N PHE A 294 -15.30 -10.39 -9.32
CA PHE A 294 -14.07 -11.06 -8.94
C PHE A 294 -13.81 -10.91 -7.44
N ARG A 295 -13.17 -11.91 -6.86
CA ARG A 295 -12.78 -11.91 -5.44
C ARG A 295 -11.27 -11.82 -5.34
N ALA A 296 -10.75 -10.91 -4.53
CA ALA A 296 -9.31 -10.80 -4.30
C ALA A 296 -8.76 -12.15 -3.80
N SER A 297 -7.55 -12.47 -4.19
CA SER A 297 -6.88 -13.76 -3.93
C SER A 297 -7.61 -15.00 -4.45
N ALA A 298 -8.68 -14.86 -5.25
CA ALA A 298 -9.31 -16.00 -5.91
C ALA A 298 -8.45 -16.47 -7.08
N ASP A 299 -8.41 -17.77 -7.28
CA ASP A 299 -7.84 -18.35 -8.49
C ASP A 299 -8.78 -18.11 -9.66
N VAL A 300 -8.21 -17.84 -10.82
CA VAL A 300 -8.93 -17.55 -12.05
C VAL A 300 -8.29 -18.30 -13.20
N SER A 301 -9.11 -18.67 -14.19
CA SER A 301 -8.64 -19.23 -15.45
C SER A 301 -8.65 -18.14 -16.53
N ILE A 302 -7.66 -18.16 -17.39
CA ILE A 302 -7.41 -17.16 -18.42
C ILE A 302 -7.63 -17.82 -19.78
N PHE A 303 -8.46 -17.19 -20.60
CA PHE A 303 -8.87 -17.72 -21.91
C PHE A 303 -8.48 -16.75 -23.02
N ASP A 304 -8.11 -17.29 -24.18
CA ASP A 304 -7.95 -16.50 -25.39
C ASP A 304 -9.30 -15.97 -25.91
N PRO A 305 -9.31 -15.07 -26.89
CA PRO A 305 -10.55 -14.54 -27.47
C PRO A 305 -11.47 -15.58 -28.11
N ASN A 306 -11.00 -16.80 -28.33
CA ASN A 306 -11.78 -17.90 -28.89
C ASN A 306 -12.36 -18.83 -27.80
N GLY A 307 -12.06 -18.54 -26.53
CA GLY A 307 -12.49 -19.34 -25.38
C GLY A 307 -11.60 -20.54 -25.08
N ASN A 308 -10.38 -20.61 -25.62
CA ASN A 308 -9.43 -21.65 -25.29
C ASN A 308 -8.67 -21.27 -24.01
N LEU A 309 -8.51 -22.21 -23.10
CA LEU A 309 -7.72 -22.01 -21.87
C LEU A 309 -6.25 -21.75 -22.21
N VAL A 310 -5.71 -20.65 -21.71
CA VAL A 310 -4.31 -20.24 -21.88
C VAL A 310 -3.49 -20.51 -20.63
N GLY A 311 -4.11 -20.42 -19.48
CA GLY A 311 -3.48 -20.68 -18.19
C GLY A 311 -4.30 -20.14 -17.02
N ASP A 312 -3.69 -20.12 -15.87
CA ASP A 312 -4.31 -19.70 -14.64
C ASP A 312 -3.64 -18.44 -14.09
N GLY A 313 -4.33 -17.78 -13.20
CA GLY A 313 -3.86 -16.61 -12.50
C GLY A 313 -4.54 -16.47 -11.14
N ARG A 314 -4.24 -15.37 -10.46
CA ARG A 314 -4.86 -15.05 -9.17
C ARG A 314 -5.26 -13.58 -9.14
N VAL A 315 -6.43 -13.29 -8.61
CA VAL A 315 -6.88 -11.91 -8.38
C VAL A 315 -5.96 -11.29 -7.32
N ALA A 316 -5.11 -10.36 -7.75
CA ALA A 316 -4.14 -9.68 -6.89
C ALA A 316 -4.79 -8.58 -6.05
N SER A 317 -5.67 -7.79 -6.67
CA SER A 317 -6.39 -6.71 -6.01
C SER A 317 -7.62 -6.31 -6.81
N ILE A 318 -8.60 -5.72 -6.13
CA ILE A 318 -9.82 -5.17 -6.74
C ILE A 318 -9.96 -3.74 -6.22
N TYR A 319 -10.12 -2.78 -7.13
CA TYR A 319 -10.35 -1.38 -6.83
C TYR A 319 -11.55 -0.89 -7.64
N GLU A 320 -12.65 -0.60 -6.95
CA GLU A 320 -13.91 -0.18 -7.58
C GLU A 320 -14.34 -1.12 -8.73
N GLU A 321 -14.19 -0.67 -9.97
CA GLU A 321 -14.46 -1.46 -11.18
C GLU A 321 -13.20 -2.13 -11.75
N GLU A 322 -12.01 -1.83 -11.21
CA GLU A 322 -10.75 -2.38 -11.70
C GLU A 322 -10.34 -3.64 -10.91
N THR A 323 -10.18 -4.76 -11.61
CA THR A 323 -9.68 -6.01 -11.05
C THR A 323 -8.29 -6.29 -11.61
N TYR A 324 -7.30 -6.35 -10.73
CA TYR A 324 -5.92 -6.71 -11.08
C TYR A 324 -5.69 -8.20 -10.87
N ILE A 325 -5.13 -8.86 -11.86
CA ILE A 325 -4.84 -10.29 -11.84
C ILE A 325 -3.36 -10.51 -12.11
N ASP A 326 -2.74 -11.34 -11.29
CA ASP A 326 -1.40 -11.87 -11.51
C ASP A 326 -1.51 -13.20 -12.25
N ALA A 327 -0.95 -13.28 -13.45
CA ALA A 327 -0.88 -14.53 -14.21
C ALA A 327 0.15 -15.48 -13.59
N GLY A 328 -0.14 -16.78 -13.62
CA GLY A 328 0.84 -17.82 -13.36
C GLY A 328 1.98 -17.79 -14.41
N GLU A 329 3.10 -18.43 -14.08
CA GLU A 329 4.31 -18.40 -14.95
C GLU A 329 4.03 -18.88 -16.38
N ALA A 330 3.15 -19.87 -16.54
CA ALA A 330 2.79 -20.42 -17.84
C ALA A 330 1.98 -19.45 -18.73
N ALA A 331 1.17 -18.58 -18.13
CA ALA A 331 0.26 -17.68 -18.84
C ALA A 331 0.83 -16.27 -19.03
N GLY A 332 1.73 -15.82 -18.16
CA GLY A 332 2.13 -14.41 -18.05
C GLY A 332 2.66 -13.78 -19.32
N GLY A 333 3.43 -14.51 -20.14
CA GLY A 333 3.95 -14.01 -21.42
C GLY A 333 2.95 -14.07 -22.59
N LEU A 334 1.81 -14.70 -22.42
CA LEU A 334 0.82 -14.97 -23.48
C LEU A 334 -0.38 -14.04 -23.43
N VAL A 335 -0.70 -13.52 -22.25
CA VAL A 335 -1.89 -12.67 -22.03
C VAL A 335 -1.79 -11.37 -22.81
N ARG A 336 -2.88 -10.99 -23.46
CA ARG A 336 -3.01 -9.76 -24.26
C ARG A 336 -4.34 -9.08 -23.94
N PRO A 337 -4.49 -7.77 -24.19
CA PRO A 337 -5.78 -7.11 -24.16
C PRO A 337 -6.80 -7.86 -25.01
N GLY A 338 -8.02 -8.00 -24.49
CA GLY A 338 -9.09 -8.77 -25.11
C GLY A 338 -9.14 -10.24 -24.71
N PHE A 339 -8.20 -10.77 -23.93
CA PHE A 339 -8.33 -12.09 -23.30
C PHE A 339 -9.42 -12.05 -22.22
N LEU A 340 -10.04 -13.18 -21.97
CA LEU A 340 -11.05 -13.31 -20.93
C LEU A 340 -10.48 -13.96 -19.68
N VAL A 341 -11.03 -13.58 -18.57
CA VAL A 341 -10.69 -14.15 -17.25
C VAL A 341 -11.99 -14.64 -16.64
N ALA A 342 -11.96 -15.84 -16.10
CA ALA A 342 -13.10 -16.43 -15.44
C ALA A 342 -12.74 -16.97 -14.05
N MET A 343 -13.61 -16.72 -13.09
CA MET A 343 -13.58 -17.27 -11.76
C MET A 343 -14.78 -18.20 -11.58
N ASN A 344 -14.54 -19.44 -11.19
CA ASN A 344 -15.56 -20.48 -11.00
C ASN A 344 -16.38 -20.79 -12.28
N ALA A 345 -15.88 -20.48 -13.47
CA ALA A 345 -16.51 -20.78 -14.73
C ALA A 345 -15.56 -21.59 -15.63
N GLY A 346 -16.08 -22.62 -16.27
CA GLY A 346 -15.34 -23.47 -17.19
C GLY A 346 -15.33 -22.93 -18.64
N PRO A 347 -14.61 -23.61 -19.55
CA PRO A 347 -14.49 -23.15 -20.94
C PRO A 347 -15.84 -22.98 -21.68
N GLU A 348 -16.82 -23.86 -21.43
CA GLU A 348 -18.11 -23.78 -22.08
C GLU A 348 -18.94 -22.58 -21.60
N GLU A 349 -18.90 -22.29 -20.30
CA GLU A 349 -19.58 -21.10 -19.76
C GLU A 349 -18.91 -19.81 -20.28
N VAL A 350 -17.61 -19.81 -20.41
CA VAL A 350 -16.86 -18.65 -20.99
C VAL A 350 -17.24 -18.45 -22.46
N LYS A 351 -17.35 -19.51 -23.24
CA LYS A 351 -17.83 -19.43 -24.63
C LYS A 351 -19.26 -18.88 -24.73
N GLN A 352 -20.13 -19.28 -23.81
CA GLN A 352 -21.49 -18.75 -23.75
C GLN A 352 -21.48 -17.24 -23.42
N VAL A 353 -20.68 -16.81 -22.45
CA VAL A 353 -20.52 -15.39 -22.13
C VAL A 353 -19.97 -14.59 -23.32
N ILE A 354 -19.01 -15.13 -24.08
CA ILE A 354 -18.51 -14.50 -25.30
C ILE A 354 -19.66 -14.33 -26.32
N ALA A 355 -20.50 -15.35 -26.51
CA ALA A 355 -21.62 -15.30 -27.45
C ALA A 355 -22.65 -14.27 -27.03
N ASP A 356 -23.06 -14.27 -25.75
CA ASP A 356 -24.11 -13.40 -25.21
C ASP A 356 -23.71 -11.91 -25.15
N HIS A 357 -22.39 -11.62 -25.07
CA HIS A 357 -21.88 -10.25 -24.87
C HIS A 357 -20.89 -9.86 -25.99
N LYS A 358 -21.02 -10.45 -27.17
CA LYS A 358 -20.06 -10.29 -28.26
C LYS A 358 -19.75 -8.82 -28.59
N ASP A 359 -20.78 -8.00 -28.75
CA ASP A 359 -20.62 -6.61 -29.15
C ASP A 359 -19.87 -5.78 -28.07
N VAL A 360 -20.20 -6.04 -26.80
CA VAL A 360 -19.53 -5.37 -25.65
C VAL A 360 -18.07 -5.78 -25.56
N ILE A 361 -17.78 -7.08 -25.71
CA ILE A 361 -16.41 -7.61 -25.66
C ILE A 361 -15.58 -7.08 -26.82
N GLU A 362 -16.16 -7.00 -28.04
CA GLU A 362 -15.47 -6.44 -29.20
C GLU A 362 -15.19 -4.95 -29.03
N GLN A 363 -16.11 -4.18 -28.46
CA GLN A 363 -15.89 -2.77 -28.15
C GLN A 363 -14.75 -2.61 -27.14
N ILE A 364 -14.76 -3.35 -26.02
CA ILE A 364 -13.70 -3.30 -25.01
C ILE A 364 -12.34 -3.68 -25.61
N ARG A 365 -12.31 -4.68 -26.52
CA ARG A 365 -11.08 -5.06 -27.23
C ARG A 365 -10.57 -3.92 -28.13
N ALA A 366 -11.47 -3.27 -28.84
CA ALA A 366 -11.11 -2.14 -29.71
C ALA A 366 -10.57 -0.96 -28.89
N ASP A 367 -11.23 -0.63 -27.78
CA ASP A 367 -10.81 0.46 -26.90
C ASP A 367 -9.46 0.17 -26.24
N ALA A 368 -9.26 -1.07 -25.75
CA ALA A 368 -7.99 -1.50 -25.18
C ALA A 368 -6.83 -1.43 -26.18
N LYS A 369 -7.08 -1.84 -27.43
CA LYS A 369 -6.10 -1.76 -28.51
C LYS A 369 -5.77 -0.30 -28.88
N ALA A 370 -6.79 0.55 -28.97
CA ALA A 370 -6.61 1.98 -29.25
C ALA A 370 -5.81 2.67 -28.15
N GLU A 371 -6.05 2.32 -26.89
CA GLU A 371 -5.32 2.84 -25.73
C GLU A 371 -3.87 2.35 -25.72
N GLU A 372 -3.61 1.07 -26.01
CA GLU A 372 -2.26 0.55 -26.16
C GLU A 372 -1.49 1.27 -27.25
N GLU A 373 -2.12 1.51 -28.41
CA GLU A 373 -1.51 2.26 -29.51
C GLU A 373 -1.29 3.74 -29.15
N ARG A 374 -2.16 4.32 -28.31
CA ARG A 374 -1.99 5.69 -27.78
C ARG A 374 -0.78 5.77 -26.85
N ILE A 375 -0.70 4.86 -25.87
CA ILE A 375 0.41 4.76 -24.93
C ILE A 375 1.76 4.55 -25.65
N LEU A 376 1.78 3.68 -26.65
CA LEU A 376 2.98 3.45 -27.46
C LEU A 376 3.42 4.70 -28.25
N ARG A 377 2.48 5.50 -28.76
CA ARG A 377 2.78 6.78 -29.43
C ARG A 377 3.30 7.84 -28.46
N GLU A 378 2.66 7.96 -27.30
CA GLU A 378 3.00 8.94 -26.27
C GLU A 378 4.33 8.58 -25.58
N SER A 379 4.51 7.31 -25.18
CA SER A 379 5.76 6.85 -24.55
C SER A 379 6.95 6.88 -25.51
N GLY A 380 6.74 6.71 -26.80
CA GLY A 380 7.80 6.84 -27.82
C GLY A 380 8.35 8.27 -27.92
N ALA A 381 7.53 9.27 -27.72
CA ALA A 381 7.93 10.67 -27.67
C ALA A 381 8.52 11.04 -26.31
N GLU A 382 7.89 10.61 -25.22
CA GLU A 382 8.37 10.84 -23.85
C GLU A 382 9.68 10.10 -23.55
N PHE A 383 9.89 8.89 -24.08
CA PHE A 383 11.14 8.16 -23.91
C PHE A 383 12.32 8.87 -24.58
N LYS A 384 12.10 9.51 -25.73
CA LYS A 384 13.12 10.35 -26.38
C LYS A 384 13.39 11.64 -25.61
N GLN A 385 12.34 12.24 -25.05
CA GLN A 385 12.43 13.43 -24.23
C GLN A 385 13.09 13.12 -22.87
N ALA A 386 12.65 12.08 -22.18
CA ALA A 386 13.20 11.63 -20.90
C ALA A 386 14.68 11.19 -21.02
N LYS A 387 15.08 10.59 -22.13
CA LYS A 387 16.49 10.26 -22.38
C LYS A 387 17.35 11.51 -22.50
N LYS A 388 16.86 12.53 -23.21
CA LYS A 388 17.55 13.82 -23.37
C LYS A 388 17.63 14.60 -22.05
N GLU A 389 16.55 14.59 -21.27
CA GLU A 389 16.50 15.21 -19.93
C GLU A 389 17.38 14.47 -18.92
N ARG A 390 17.47 13.13 -19.01
CA ARG A 390 18.35 12.33 -18.16
C ARG A 390 19.82 12.52 -18.45
N GLU A 391 20.20 12.71 -19.71
CA GLU A 391 21.57 13.04 -20.11
C GLU A 391 21.96 14.44 -19.60
N GLN A 392 21.05 15.41 -19.67
CA GLN A 392 21.23 16.77 -19.16
C GLN A 392 21.23 16.82 -17.60
N TYR A 393 20.38 16.02 -16.97
CA TYR A 393 20.31 15.90 -15.50
C TYR A 393 21.58 15.25 -14.89
N GLN A 394 22.21 14.30 -15.58
CA GLN A 394 23.46 13.70 -15.12
C GLN A 394 24.64 14.69 -15.12
N GLU A 395 24.63 15.66 -16.01
CA GLU A 395 25.61 16.76 -16.00
C GLU A 395 25.39 17.74 -14.82
N ASP A 396 24.14 17.98 -14.41
CA ASP A 396 23.80 18.91 -13.33
C ASP A 396 23.88 18.29 -11.92
N VAL A 397 23.64 16.97 -11.77
CA VAL A 397 23.66 16.26 -10.49
C VAL A 397 25.04 16.27 -9.81
N THR A 398 26.11 16.35 -10.58
CA THR A 398 27.47 16.42 -10.04
C THR A 398 27.71 17.71 -9.25
N LYS A 399 26.97 18.78 -9.54
CA LYS A 399 27.07 20.07 -8.84
C LYS A 399 26.15 20.23 -7.62
N THR A 400 25.04 19.45 -7.59
CA THR A 400 23.97 19.67 -6.59
C THR A 400 24.03 18.71 -5.40
N LYS A 401 24.86 17.66 -5.48
CA LYS A 401 24.94 16.59 -4.47
C LYS A 401 25.37 17.07 -3.07
N MET A 402 26.15 18.15 -2.98
CA MET A 402 26.60 18.70 -1.70
C MET A 402 25.55 19.52 -0.94
N MET A 403 24.53 20.09 -1.61
CA MET A 403 23.53 20.95 -0.94
C MET A 403 22.36 20.14 -0.34
N LEU A 404 22.02 19.01 -0.92
CA LEU A 404 20.85 18.21 -0.48
C LEU A 404 21.09 17.46 0.83
N ASP A 405 22.29 16.97 1.07
CA ASP A 405 22.62 16.23 2.31
C ASP A 405 22.53 17.13 3.56
N TYR A 406 22.81 18.42 3.43
CA TYR A 406 22.76 19.36 4.54
C TYR A 406 21.32 19.76 4.91
N GLN A 407 20.47 19.96 3.92
CA GLN A 407 19.08 20.39 4.13
C GLN A 407 18.20 19.26 4.69
N TYR A 408 18.49 18.00 4.31
CA TYR A 408 17.75 16.82 4.79
C TYR A 408 18.06 16.51 6.27
N SER A 409 19.31 16.68 6.71
CA SER A 409 19.69 16.43 8.11
C SER A 409 19.04 17.43 9.07
N ASP A 410 18.98 18.71 8.71
CA ASP A 410 18.43 19.79 9.55
C ASP A 410 16.89 19.70 9.66
N GLN A 411 16.21 19.36 8.56
CA GLN A 411 14.76 19.24 8.54
C GLN A 411 14.26 17.98 9.26
N TYR A 412 15.01 16.88 9.16
CA TYR A 412 14.72 15.63 9.87
C TYR A 412 14.95 15.80 11.38
N TYR A 413 16.03 16.49 11.78
CA TYR A 413 16.31 16.82 13.17
C TYR A 413 15.22 17.69 13.82
N ARG A 414 14.72 18.69 13.11
CA ARG A 414 13.62 19.56 13.60
C ARG A 414 12.29 18.82 13.75
N TYR A 415 12.08 17.78 12.95
CA TYR A 415 10.80 17.06 12.92
C TYR A 415 10.77 15.82 13.82
N TYR A 416 11.89 15.12 13.95
CA TYR A 416 11.98 13.84 14.66
C TYR A 416 12.87 13.89 15.92
N GLY A 417 13.61 14.97 16.15
CA GLY A 417 14.40 15.18 17.36
C GLY A 417 15.65 14.30 17.49
N TYR A 418 16.08 13.60 16.40
CA TYR A 418 17.26 12.74 16.41
C TYR A 418 18.32 13.22 15.41
N PRO A 419 19.63 13.27 15.80
CA PRO A 419 20.70 13.59 14.87
C PRO A 419 20.91 12.49 13.83
N PHE A 420 21.07 12.88 12.59
CA PHE A 420 21.50 11.99 11.51
C PHE A 420 22.99 11.64 11.74
N ARG A 421 23.31 10.36 11.95
CA ARG A 421 24.67 9.84 11.90
C ARG A 421 24.88 8.97 10.67
#